data_3191339a6a05e44b71fc1890214c7555
#
_entry.id   3191339a6a05e44b71fc1890214c7555
#
_cell.length_a   1.000
_cell.length_b   1.000
_cell.length_c   1.000
_cell.angle_alpha   90.00
_cell.angle_beta   90.00
_cell.angle_gamma   90.00
#
_symmetry.space_group_name_H-M   'P 1'
#
loop_
_entity.id
_entity.type
_entity.pdbx_description
1 polymer ?
#
loop_
_entity_poly.entity_id
_entity_poly.type
_entity_poly.pdbx_seq_one_letter_code
_entity_poly.pdbx_strand_id
1 'polypeptide(L)'
;MMEGDMRMQEWLEKMKKEGKLREPTEDHRMRLIALQNRIRREIIRFIGVGSKKSFEEIKERFNLTDMQAKMHLGMLEQALFVESIEENGKKFYMLTPRGEAHLEHVELK
;
A
#
# COMPACT_ATOMS: atom_id res chain seq x y z
N MET A 1 -2.94 -17.25 -12.95
CA MET A 1 -3.83 -16.30 -13.63
C MET A 1 -5.16 -16.16 -12.90
N MET A 2 -5.87 -17.22 -12.75
CA MET A 2 -7.20 -17.17 -12.16
C MET A 2 -7.16 -16.72 -10.70
N GLU A 3 -6.22 -17.25 -9.92
CA GLU A 3 -6.14 -16.93 -8.50
C GLU A 3 -5.88 -15.46 -8.26
N GLY A 4 -4.95 -14.88 -9.04
CA GLY A 4 -4.62 -13.48 -8.87
C GLY A 4 -5.79 -12.58 -9.17
N ASP A 5 -6.51 -12.89 -10.26
CA ASP A 5 -7.66 -12.10 -10.66
C ASP A 5 -8.77 -12.19 -9.62
N MET A 6 -9.00 -13.40 -9.09
CA MET A 6 -10.04 -13.59 -8.09
C MET A 6 -9.69 -12.88 -6.78
N ARG A 7 -8.42 -12.93 -6.38
CA ARG A 7 -7.99 -12.22 -5.17
C ARG A 7 -8.24 -10.73 -5.29
N MET A 8 -7.89 -10.16 -6.42
CA MET A 8 -8.09 -8.73 -6.63
C MET A 8 -9.56 -8.37 -6.61
N GLN A 9 -10.39 -9.16 -7.29
CA GLN A 9 -11.83 -8.88 -7.32
C GLN A 9 -12.46 -9.00 -5.95
N GLU A 10 -12.10 -10.04 -5.21
CA GLU A 10 -12.63 -10.22 -3.86
C GLU A 10 -12.22 -9.10 -2.95
N TRP A 11 -10.98 -8.67 -3.06
CA TRP A 11 -10.47 -7.57 -2.26
C TRP A 11 -11.18 -6.26 -2.60
N LEU A 12 -11.39 -5.99 -3.90
CA LEU A 12 -12.08 -4.78 -4.32
C LEU A 12 -13.52 -4.76 -3.79
N GLU A 13 -14.18 -5.90 -3.82
CA GLU A 13 -15.54 -5.98 -3.29
C GLU A 13 -15.56 -5.73 -1.79
N LYS A 14 -14.57 -6.24 -1.09
CA LYS A 14 -14.44 -5.99 0.34
C LYS A 14 -14.24 -4.52 0.62
N MET A 15 -13.37 -3.88 -0.14
CA MET A 15 -13.11 -2.46 0.04
C MET A 15 -14.37 -1.64 -0.26
N LYS A 16 -15.12 -2.06 -1.27
CA LYS A 16 -16.36 -1.39 -1.62
C LYS A 16 -17.39 -1.52 -0.49
N LYS A 17 -17.51 -2.72 0.07
CA LYS A 17 -18.45 -2.95 1.17
C LYS A 17 -18.08 -2.15 2.40
N GLU A 18 -16.78 -2.00 2.66
CA GLU A 18 -16.31 -1.25 3.81
C GLU A 18 -16.30 0.26 3.58
N GLY A 19 -16.71 0.69 2.38
CA GLY A 19 -16.76 2.11 2.08
C GLY A 19 -15.41 2.74 1.84
N LYS A 20 -14.39 1.95 1.59
CA LYS A 20 -13.04 2.46 1.38
C LYS A 20 -12.69 2.71 -0.07
N LEU A 21 -13.43 2.11 -0.99
CA LEU A 21 -13.17 2.29 -2.41
C LEU A 21 -13.92 3.51 -2.91
N ARG A 22 -13.18 4.48 -3.43
CA ARG A 22 -13.74 5.72 -3.94
C ARG A 22 -14.32 5.49 -5.35
N GLU A 23 -15.07 6.46 -5.84
CA GLU A 23 -15.54 6.35 -7.21
C GLU A 23 -14.32 6.34 -8.15
N PRO A 24 -14.47 5.78 -9.38
CA PRO A 24 -13.27 5.45 -10.20
C PRO A 24 -12.35 6.62 -10.50
N THR A 25 -12.87 7.80 -10.79
CA THR A 25 -12.02 8.93 -11.11
C THR A 25 -11.21 9.37 -9.91
N GLU A 26 -11.85 9.44 -8.75
CA GLU A 26 -11.17 9.84 -7.53
C GLU A 26 -10.14 8.78 -7.12
N ASP A 27 -10.51 7.52 -7.24
CA ASP A 27 -9.59 6.43 -6.91
C ASP A 27 -8.34 6.47 -7.80
N HIS A 28 -8.55 6.70 -9.10
CA HIS A 28 -7.43 6.81 -10.03
C HIS A 28 -6.51 7.97 -9.65
N ARG A 29 -7.11 9.11 -9.32
CA ARG A 29 -6.33 10.28 -8.94
C ARG A 29 -5.50 10.03 -7.68
N MET A 30 -6.10 9.38 -6.68
CA MET A 30 -5.39 9.05 -5.45
C MET A 30 -4.19 8.15 -5.71
N ARG A 31 -4.38 7.16 -6.59
CA ARG A 31 -3.27 6.25 -6.93
C ARG A 31 -2.14 6.99 -7.62
N LEU A 32 -2.47 7.88 -8.56
CA LEU A 32 -1.45 8.63 -9.27
C LEU A 32 -0.66 9.51 -8.30
N ILE A 33 -1.36 10.22 -7.42
CA ILE A 33 -0.69 11.09 -6.46
C ILE A 33 0.23 10.28 -5.56
N ALA A 34 -0.24 9.14 -5.06
CA ALA A 34 0.58 8.33 -4.17
C ALA A 34 1.86 7.87 -4.86
N LEU A 35 1.77 7.55 -6.16
CA LEU A 35 2.91 6.99 -6.89
C LEU A 35 3.83 8.05 -7.50
N GLN A 36 3.50 9.33 -7.38
CA GLN A 36 4.36 10.39 -7.89
C GLN A 36 5.64 10.55 -7.09
N ASN A 37 5.62 10.15 -5.85
CA ASN A 37 6.77 10.34 -4.96
C ASN A 37 7.64 9.10 -4.96
N ARG A 38 8.95 9.29 -5.17
CA ARG A 38 9.89 8.18 -5.22
C ARG A 38 9.95 7.41 -3.92
N ILE A 39 9.92 8.10 -2.78
CA ILE A 39 10.00 7.43 -1.49
C ILE A 39 8.80 6.50 -1.31
N ARG A 40 7.61 6.94 -1.69
CA ARG A 40 6.43 6.08 -1.55
C ARG A 40 6.53 4.84 -2.44
N ARG A 41 7.06 5.00 -3.67
CA ARG A 41 7.27 3.83 -4.53
C ARG A 41 8.28 2.87 -3.91
N GLU A 42 9.33 3.40 -3.31
CA GLU A 42 10.35 2.56 -2.68
C GLU A 42 9.83 1.90 -1.41
N ILE A 43 8.92 2.55 -0.70
CA ILE A 43 8.29 1.93 0.47
C ILE A 43 7.53 0.68 0.05
N ILE A 44 6.78 0.76 -1.04
CA ILE A 44 6.05 -0.42 -1.54
C ILE A 44 7.04 -1.55 -1.82
N ARG A 45 8.15 -1.23 -2.47
CA ARG A 45 9.17 -2.23 -2.78
C ARG A 45 9.80 -2.80 -1.52
N PHE A 46 10.08 -1.95 -0.55
CA PHE A 46 10.70 -2.39 0.69
C PHE A 46 9.80 -3.33 1.47
N ILE A 47 8.50 -3.03 1.53
CA ILE A 47 7.56 -3.91 2.22
C ILE A 47 7.53 -5.28 1.54
N GLY A 48 7.36 -5.29 0.23
CA GLY A 48 7.44 -6.53 -0.53
C GLY A 48 6.19 -7.39 -0.41
N VAL A 49 6.06 -8.28 -1.39
CA VAL A 49 4.92 -9.21 -1.44
C VAL A 49 5.07 -10.26 -0.35
N GLY A 50 3.99 -10.49 0.38
CA GLY A 50 3.97 -11.58 1.36
C GLY A 50 4.70 -11.29 2.65
N SER A 51 5.12 -10.05 2.89
CA SER A 51 5.79 -9.73 4.14
C SER A 51 5.21 -8.45 4.73
N LYS A 52 5.70 -8.11 5.90
CA LYS A 52 5.27 -6.89 6.57
C LYS A 52 6.48 -6.20 7.16
N LYS A 53 6.38 -4.89 7.31
CA LYS A 53 7.44 -4.08 7.92
C LYS A 53 6.81 -3.18 8.96
N SER A 54 7.51 -2.99 10.07
CA SER A 54 7.01 -2.11 11.11
C SER A 54 7.17 -0.66 10.69
N PHE A 55 6.39 0.20 11.36
CA PHE A 55 6.51 1.64 11.16
C PHE A 55 7.94 2.08 11.38
N GLU A 56 8.58 1.58 12.44
CA GLU A 56 9.94 1.97 12.77
C GLU A 56 10.94 1.51 11.72
N GLU A 57 10.76 0.28 11.20
CA GLU A 57 11.64 -0.21 10.14
C GLU A 57 11.58 0.66 8.90
N ILE A 58 10.37 1.07 8.52
CA ILE A 58 10.20 1.90 7.34
C ILE A 58 10.81 3.27 7.59
N LYS A 59 10.55 3.83 8.77
CA LYS A 59 11.08 5.14 9.11
C LYS A 59 12.61 5.15 9.05
N GLU A 60 13.24 4.12 9.61
CA GLU A 60 14.69 4.02 9.63
C GLU A 60 15.27 3.77 8.25
N ARG A 61 14.62 2.89 7.49
CA ARG A 61 15.12 2.54 6.17
C ARG A 61 15.26 3.75 5.26
N PHE A 62 14.33 4.70 5.39
CA PHE A 62 14.30 5.87 4.51
C PHE A 62 14.69 7.15 5.21
N ASN A 63 15.18 7.03 6.45
CA ASN A 63 15.66 8.19 7.23
C ASN A 63 14.59 9.28 7.32
N LEU A 64 13.40 8.89 7.73
CA LEU A 64 12.25 9.78 7.80
C LEU A 64 12.00 10.20 9.24
N THR A 65 11.45 11.40 9.41
CA THR A 65 10.88 11.78 10.69
C THR A 65 9.55 11.05 10.87
N ASP A 66 9.05 11.05 12.11
CA ASP A 66 7.73 10.47 12.38
C ASP A 66 6.66 11.09 11.50
N MET A 67 6.69 12.40 11.37
CA MET A 67 5.68 13.10 10.57
C MET A 67 5.78 12.70 9.09
N GLN A 68 6.99 12.64 8.56
CA GLN A 68 7.17 12.25 7.16
C GLN A 68 6.71 10.82 6.92
N ALA A 69 7.07 9.91 7.83
CA ALA A 69 6.66 8.52 7.68
C ALA A 69 5.13 8.40 7.73
N LYS A 70 4.50 9.10 8.65
CA LYS A 70 3.04 9.07 8.75
C LYS A 70 2.39 9.64 7.51
N MET A 71 2.96 10.70 6.92
CA MET A 71 2.42 11.28 5.71
C MET A 71 2.50 10.32 4.55
N HIS A 72 3.68 9.74 4.32
CA HIS A 72 3.85 8.82 3.19
C HIS A 72 2.98 7.57 3.34
N LEU A 73 3.00 6.98 4.53
CA LEU A 73 2.22 5.77 4.76
C LEU A 73 0.72 6.06 4.72
N GLY A 74 0.31 7.22 5.21
CA GLY A 74 -1.09 7.62 5.13
C GLY A 74 -1.56 7.75 3.70
N MET A 75 -0.75 8.33 2.83
CA MET A 75 -1.11 8.46 1.42
C MET A 75 -1.20 7.10 0.75
N LEU A 76 -0.28 6.19 1.09
CA LEU A 76 -0.33 4.84 0.54
C LEU A 76 -1.55 4.07 1.02
N GLU A 77 -1.92 4.26 2.29
CA GLU A 77 -3.12 3.63 2.81
C GLU A 77 -4.38 4.17 2.14
N GLN A 78 -4.46 5.48 1.97
CA GLN A 78 -5.63 6.09 1.34
C GLN A 78 -5.78 5.65 -0.11
N ALA A 79 -4.66 5.43 -0.78
CA ALA A 79 -4.69 4.93 -2.15
C ALA A 79 -4.86 3.41 -2.21
N LEU A 80 -4.97 2.77 -1.06
CA LEU A 80 -5.21 1.34 -0.92
C LEU A 80 -4.07 0.47 -1.45
N PHE A 81 -2.84 0.97 -1.39
CA PHE A 81 -1.66 0.18 -1.75
C PHE A 81 -1.15 -0.63 -0.57
N VAL A 82 -1.34 -0.13 0.64
CA VAL A 82 -0.90 -0.83 1.85
C VAL A 82 -2.02 -0.80 2.88
N GLU A 83 -1.96 -1.71 3.82
CA GLU A 83 -2.84 -1.72 4.97
C GLU A 83 -1.99 -1.89 6.22
N SER A 84 -2.49 -1.38 7.34
CA SER A 84 -1.78 -1.48 8.60
C SER A 84 -2.45 -2.50 9.51
N ILE A 85 -1.64 -3.15 10.33
CA ILE A 85 -2.12 -4.04 11.36
C ILE A 85 -1.33 -3.75 12.62
N GLU A 86 -1.93 -4.05 13.76
CA GLU A 86 -1.25 -3.87 15.05
C GLU A 86 -1.02 -5.22 15.68
N GLU A 87 0.21 -5.44 16.14
CA GLU A 87 0.57 -6.66 16.83
C GLU A 87 1.46 -6.29 18.01
N ASN A 88 1.03 -6.68 19.21
CA ASN A 88 1.81 -6.44 20.43
C ASN A 88 2.16 -4.97 20.60
N GLY A 89 1.21 -4.08 20.29
CA GLY A 89 1.41 -2.66 20.46
C GLY A 89 2.24 -2.00 19.37
N LYS A 90 2.65 -2.75 18.35
CA LYS A 90 3.41 -2.22 17.24
C LYS A 90 2.58 -2.19 15.97
N LYS A 91 2.81 -1.17 15.16
CA LYS A 91 2.10 -1.03 13.89
C LYS A 91 2.96 -1.54 12.76
N PHE A 92 2.38 -2.43 11.97
CA PHE A 92 3.04 -3.01 10.81
C PHE A 92 2.25 -2.67 9.56
N TYR A 93 2.93 -2.67 8.43
CA TYR A 93 2.33 -2.39 7.12
C TYR A 93 2.61 -3.53 6.18
N MET A 94 1.61 -3.88 5.39
CA MET A 94 1.76 -4.93 4.38
C MET A 94 1.04 -4.48 3.12
N LEU A 95 1.44 -5.06 1.98
CA LEU A 95 0.83 -4.70 0.72
C LEU A 95 -0.56 -5.30 0.60
N THR A 96 -1.47 -4.51 0.03
CA THR A 96 -2.76 -5.02 -0.41
C THR A 96 -2.58 -5.73 -1.74
N PRO A 97 -3.60 -6.44 -2.24
CA PRO A 97 -3.52 -6.98 -3.61
C PRO A 97 -3.19 -5.92 -4.65
N ARG A 98 -3.69 -4.69 -4.45
CA ARG A 98 -3.34 -3.58 -5.35
C ARG A 98 -1.85 -3.26 -5.29
N GLY A 99 -1.29 -3.21 -4.07
CA GLY A 99 0.13 -2.95 -3.91
C GLY A 99 0.98 -4.05 -4.50
N GLU A 100 0.57 -5.29 -4.32
CA GLU A 100 1.26 -6.43 -4.90
C GLU A 100 1.26 -6.37 -6.41
N ALA A 101 0.09 -6.07 -7.00
CA ALA A 101 -0.04 -5.98 -8.45
C ALA A 101 0.84 -4.87 -9.01
N HIS A 102 0.90 -3.74 -8.32
CA HIS A 102 1.77 -2.64 -8.75
C HIS A 102 3.23 -3.09 -8.78
N LEU A 103 3.66 -3.75 -7.73
CA LEU A 103 5.04 -4.19 -7.63
C LEU A 103 5.38 -5.21 -8.70
N GLU A 104 4.49 -6.17 -8.93
CA GLU A 104 4.69 -7.17 -9.97
C GLU A 104 4.78 -6.53 -11.35
N HIS A 105 3.91 -5.58 -11.61
CA HIS A 105 3.89 -4.89 -12.90
C HIS A 105 5.19 -4.15 -13.15
N VAL A 106 5.67 -3.44 -12.13
CA VAL A 106 6.91 -2.67 -12.26
C VAL A 106 8.11 -3.58 -12.45
N GLU A 107 8.15 -4.69 -11.71
CA GLU A 107 9.31 -5.59 -11.77
C GLU A 107 9.36 -6.39 -13.05
N LEU A 108 8.22 -6.60 -13.69
CA LEU A 108 8.19 -7.32 -14.97
C LEU A 108 8.72 -6.48 -16.12
N LYS A 109 8.83 -5.19 -15.93
CA LYS A 109 9.40 -4.30 -16.93
C LYS A 109 10.89 -4.14 -16.71
#